data_287e4b81aa3640ff9d14a9e0ff4fa57e
#
_entry.id   287e4b81aa3640ff9d14a9e0ff4fa57e
#
_cell.length_a   1.000
_cell.length_b   1.000
_cell.length_c   1.000
_cell.angle_alpha   90.00
_cell.angle_beta   90.00
_cell.angle_gamma   90.00
#
_symmetry.space_group_name_H-M   'P 1'
#
loop_
_entity.id
_entity.type
_entity.pdbx_description
1 polymer ?
#
loop_
_entity_poly.entity_id
_entity_poly.type
_entity_poly.pdbx_seq_one_letter_code
_entity_poly.pdbx_strand_id
1 'polypeptide(L)'
;YRPFFRKMFDKIALLHRYCYENRDPEREGLAFICHPWESGMDNLPLWQDVFACFDIDPADVPAYERRDLEHVDAEFRPRKESYDRYIYLLNLLRRQRYQEPAVWKGYPFQVQEPLFNTMLSRSNEALVEIGEWLRRDTGQIREWQQQTNRALNSKLWDKQQGIYVSYD
;
A
#
# COMPACT_ATOMS: atom_id res chain seq x y z
N TYR A 1 -22.29 -18.61 8.65
CA TYR A 1 -21.26 -17.56 8.41
C TYR A 1 -20.80 -16.84 9.69
N ARG A 2 -21.67 -16.69 10.74
CA ARG A 2 -21.33 -15.94 11.97
C ARG A 2 -20.05 -16.43 12.69
N PRO A 3 -19.77 -17.74 12.83
CA PRO A 3 -18.52 -18.21 13.42
C PRO A 3 -17.28 -17.80 12.63
N PHE A 4 -17.36 -17.80 11.29
CA PHE A 4 -16.29 -17.33 10.41
C PHE A 4 -15.98 -15.85 10.64
N PHE A 5 -17.00 -14.99 10.57
CA PHE A 5 -16.81 -13.56 10.80
C PHE A 5 -16.28 -13.24 12.20
N ARG A 6 -16.76 -13.96 13.21
CA ARG A 6 -16.23 -13.81 14.57
C ARG A 6 -14.74 -14.14 14.66
N LYS A 7 -14.27 -15.16 13.92
CA LYS A 7 -12.86 -15.56 13.86
C LYS A 7 -12.01 -14.56 13.08
N MET A 8 -12.56 -13.96 12.02
CA MET A 8 -11.81 -13.10 11.09
C MET A 8 -11.77 -11.63 11.52
N PHE A 9 -12.78 -11.15 12.23
CA PHE A 9 -12.93 -9.74 12.61
C PHE A 9 -11.66 -9.17 13.25
N ASP A 10 -11.18 -9.81 14.33
CA ASP A 10 -10.01 -9.32 15.06
C ASP A 10 -8.73 -9.33 14.19
N LYS A 11 -8.61 -10.31 13.30
CA LYS A 11 -7.47 -10.43 12.39
C LYS A 11 -7.45 -9.34 11.32
N ILE A 12 -8.63 -9.04 10.76
CA ILE A 12 -8.78 -7.96 9.78
C ILE A 12 -8.59 -6.61 10.45
N ALA A 13 -9.17 -6.40 11.64
CA ALA A 13 -8.96 -5.18 12.42
C ALA A 13 -7.47 -4.96 12.77
N LEU A 14 -6.72 -6.02 13.05
CA LEU A 14 -5.28 -5.95 13.29
C LEU A 14 -4.51 -5.55 12.03
N LEU A 15 -4.88 -6.07 10.86
CA LEU A 15 -4.29 -5.68 9.57
C LEU A 15 -4.56 -4.19 9.28
N HIS A 16 -5.80 -3.72 9.50
CA HIS A 16 -6.13 -2.31 9.31
C HIS A 16 -5.37 -1.43 10.30
N ARG A 17 -5.28 -1.82 11.56
CA ARG A 17 -4.45 -1.13 12.56
C ARG A 17 -3.01 -1.00 12.09
N TYR A 18 -2.42 -2.08 11.56
CA TYR A 18 -1.07 -2.05 11.00
C TYR A 18 -0.92 -0.98 9.91
N CYS A 19 -1.89 -0.85 8.99
CA CYS A 19 -1.85 0.19 7.97
C CYS A 19 -1.80 1.59 8.58
N TYR A 20 -2.62 1.88 9.58
CA TYR A 20 -2.68 3.21 10.21
C TYR A 20 -1.54 3.50 11.19
N GLU A 21 -1.01 2.49 11.89
CA GLU A 21 0.03 2.69 12.88
C GLU A 21 1.44 2.65 12.29
N ASN A 22 1.66 1.87 11.21
CA ASN A 22 2.99 1.64 10.65
C ASN A 22 3.19 2.20 9.23
N ARG A 23 2.12 2.50 8.51
CA ARG A 23 2.15 2.99 7.13
C ARG A 23 1.59 4.40 6.98
N ASP A 24 1.27 5.07 8.08
CA ASP A 24 0.78 6.46 8.15
C ASP A 24 1.58 7.23 9.23
N PRO A 25 2.88 7.55 8.98
CA PRO A 25 3.73 8.19 9.97
C PRO A 25 3.26 9.60 10.36
N GLU A 26 2.63 10.31 9.44
CA GLU A 26 2.07 11.65 9.66
C GLU A 26 0.70 11.61 10.34
N ARG A 27 0.10 10.45 10.50
CA ARG A 27 -1.24 10.25 11.06
C ARG A 27 -2.32 11.04 10.34
N GLU A 28 -2.18 11.13 9.03
CA GLU A 28 -3.12 11.86 8.16
C GLU A 28 -4.35 11.03 7.79
N GLY A 29 -4.30 9.72 8.01
CA GLY A 29 -5.31 8.76 7.58
C GLY A 29 -5.05 8.18 6.20
N LEU A 30 -3.86 8.37 5.63
CA LEU A 30 -3.43 7.84 4.35
C LEU A 30 -2.23 6.92 4.54
N ALA A 31 -2.48 5.63 4.44
CA ALA A 31 -1.41 4.64 4.46
C ALA A 31 -0.65 4.67 3.13
N PHE A 32 0.68 4.72 3.20
CA PHE A 32 1.51 4.56 2.02
C PHE A 32 1.69 3.09 1.64
N ILE A 33 1.86 2.82 0.35
CA ILE A 33 2.40 1.57 -0.15
C ILE A 33 3.92 1.67 -0.26
N CYS A 34 4.62 0.59 0.03
CA CYS A 34 6.09 0.54 0.00
C CYS A 34 6.62 -0.27 -1.18
N HIS A 35 5.75 -0.76 -2.03
CA HIS A 35 6.09 -1.51 -3.22
C HIS A 35 4.96 -1.43 -4.25
N PRO A 36 5.25 -1.28 -5.56
CA PRO A 36 4.21 -1.26 -6.60
C PRO A 36 3.25 -2.46 -6.58
N TRP A 37 3.70 -3.64 -6.16
CA TRP A 37 2.84 -4.82 -6.07
C TRP A 37 1.71 -4.69 -5.04
N GLU A 38 1.85 -3.82 -4.04
CA GLU A 38 0.78 -3.58 -3.07
C GLU A 38 -0.42 -2.84 -3.68
N SER A 39 -0.22 -2.14 -4.80
CA SER A 39 -1.30 -1.43 -5.50
C SER A 39 -2.22 -2.34 -6.30
N GLY A 40 -1.78 -3.55 -6.65
CA GLY A 40 -2.44 -4.39 -7.65
C GLY A 40 -2.33 -3.86 -9.09
N MET A 41 -1.57 -2.78 -9.31
CA MET A 41 -1.37 -2.09 -10.59
C MET A 41 0.12 -1.92 -10.89
N ASP A 42 0.90 -2.97 -10.69
CA ASP A 42 2.36 -2.95 -10.74
C ASP A 42 2.94 -2.57 -12.11
N ASN A 43 2.20 -2.75 -13.19
CA ASN A 43 2.65 -2.45 -14.56
C ASN A 43 2.16 -1.10 -15.10
N LEU A 44 1.80 -0.17 -14.24
CA LEU A 44 1.41 1.18 -14.67
C LEU A 44 2.60 2.13 -14.80
N PRO A 45 2.55 3.10 -15.75
CA PRO A 45 3.55 4.16 -15.86
C PRO A 45 3.62 5.06 -14.62
N LEU A 46 2.62 5.02 -13.76
CA LEU A 46 2.46 5.80 -12.54
C LEU A 46 3.69 5.78 -11.62
N TRP A 47 4.46 4.69 -11.63
CA TRP A 47 5.64 4.52 -10.76
C TRP A 47 6.92 5.10 -11.37
N GLN A 48 6.92 5.55 -12.63
CA GLN A 48 8.13 6.02 -13.31
C GLN A 48 8.71 7.27 -12.64
N ASP A 49 7.88 8.20 -12.21
CA ASP A 49 8.32 9.42 -11.56
C ASP A 49 8.97 9.13 -10.21
N VAL A 50 8.35 8.25 -9.40
CA VAL A 50 8.93 7.79 -8.13
C VAL A 50 10.24 7.05 -8.35
N PHE A 51 10.30 6.20 -9.38
CA PHE A 51 11.54 5.48 -9.73
C PHE A 51 12.66 6.39 -10.23
N ALA A 52 12.33 7.55 -10.78
CA ALA A 52 13.32 8.54 -11.18
C ALA A 52 13.95 9.30 -9.99
N CYS A 53 13.31 9.22 -8.81
CA CYS A 53 13.79 9.89 -7.59
C CYS A 53 14.91 9.13 -6.87
N PHE A 54 15.21 7.89 -7.24
CA PHE A 54 16.29 7.12 -6.63
C PHE A 54 17.05 6.24 -7.62
N ASP A 55 18.35 6.20 -7.44
CA ASP A 55 19.24 5.30 -8.18
C ASP A 55 19.43 3.99 -7.42
N ILE A 56 19.68 2.92 -8.17
CA ILE A 56 20.01 1.61 -7.62
C ILE A 56 21.39 1.16 -8.10
N ASP A 57 22.22 0.65 -7.19
CA ASP A 57 23.43 -0.05 -7.58
C ASP A 57 23.02 -1.47 -8.05
N PRO A 58 23.42 -1.89 -9.27
CA PRO A 58 23.18 -3.25 -9.75
C PRO A 58 23.70 -4.34 -8.79
N ALA A 59 24.73 -4.06 -8.00
CA ALA A 59 25.25 -4.96 -6.99
C ALA A 59 24.26 -5.18 -5.80
N ASP A 60 23.33 -4.26 -5.60
CA ASP A 60 22.28 -4.36 -4.58
C ASP A 60 21.03 -5.11 -5.04
N VAL A 61 20.98 -5.48 -6.32
CA VAL A 61 19.88 -6.27 -6.89
C VAL A 61 20.26 -7.75 -6.85
N PRO A 62 19.67 -8.56 -5.98
CA PRO A 62 19.92 -10.00 -5.97
C PRO A 62 19.57 -10.66 -7.31
N ALA A 63 20.22 -11.75 -7.64
CA ALA A 63 19.84 -12.57 -8.78
C ALA A 63 18.39 -13.06 -8.62
N TYR A 64 17.59 -12.96 -9.67
CA TYR A 64 16.19 -13.37 -9.70
C TYR A 64 15.80 -13.95 -11.07
N GLU A 65 14.70 -14.69 -11.08
CA GLU A 65 14.10 -15.26 -12.28
C GLU A 65 12.77 -14.58 -12.60
N ARG A 66 12.56 -14.22 -13.85
CA ARG A 66 11.36 -13.55 -14.36
C ARG A 66 10.27 -14.56 -14.72
N ARG A 67 9.58 -15.11 -13.71
CA ARG A 67 8.46 -16.04 -13.93
C ARG A 67 7.23 -15.40 -14.56
N ASP A 68 7.10 -14.10 -14.46
CA ASP A 68 6.03 -13.33 -15.11
C ASP A 68 6.11 -13.33 -16.64
N LEU A 69 7.23 -13.76 -17.22
CA LEU A 69 7.43 -13.91 -18.65
C LEU A 69 7.12 -15.33 -19.17
N GLU A 70 6.79 -16.28 -18.31
CA GLU A 70 6.53 -17.67 -18.72
C GLU A 70 5.24 -17.82 -19.54
N HIS A 71 4.24 -16.93 -19.30
CA HIS A 71 2.90 -17.06 -19.88
C HIS A 71 2.39 -15.76 -20.54
N VAL A 72 3.17 -14.70 -20.52
CA VAL A 72 2.78 -13.39 -21.06
C VAL A 72 3.98 -12.79 -21.79
N ASP A 73 3.74 -12.24 -22.99
CA ASP A 73 4.78 -11.61 -23.79
C ASP A 73 5.40 -10.43 -23.06
N ALA A 74 6.71 -10.26 -23.21
CA ALA A 74 7.51 -9.28 -22.47
C ALA A 74 7.02 -7.83 -22.67
N GLU A 75 6.38 -7.50 -23.79
CA GLU A 75 5.83 -6.19 -24.08
C GLU A 75 4.68 -5.77 -23.15
N PHE A 76 3.97 -6.74 -22.58
CA PHE A 76 2.88 -6.52 -21.61
C PHE A 76 3.35 -6.55 -20.15
N ARG A 77 4.64 -6.66 -19.91
CA ARG A 77 5.21 -6.78 -18.57
C ARG A 77 6.16 -5.61 -18.28
N PRO A 78 6.43 -5.30 -16.99
CA PRO A 78 7.38 -4.26 -16.63
C PRO A 78 8.74 -4.49 -17.29
N ARG A 79 9.38 -3.42 -17.74
CA ARG A 79 10.75 -3.48 -18.28
C ARG A 79 11.72 -3.99 -17.22
N LYS A 80 12.88 -4.49 -17.66
CA LYS A 80 13.90 -5.02 -16.76
C LYS A 80 14.32 -3.99 -15.70
N GLU A 81 14.50 -2.73 -16.10
CA GLU A 81 14.91 -1.65 -15.21
C GLU A 81 13.90 -1.38 -14.09
N SER A 82 12.60 -1.46 -14.39
CA SER A 82 11.54 -1.35 -13.38
C SER A 82 11.52 -2.59 -12.47
N TYR A 83 11.72 -3.76 -13.05
CA TYR A 83 11.74 -5.00 -12.28
C TYR A 83 12.96 -5.10 -11.36
N ASP A 84 14.12 -4.61 -11.78
CA ASP A 84 15.31 -4.49 -10.93
C ASP A 84 15.00 -3.61 -9.70
N ARG A 85 14.25 -2.50 -9.87
CA ARG A 85 13.80 -1.66 -8.76
C ARG A 85 12.84 -2.39 -7.83
N TYR A 86 11.93 -3.20 -8.36
CA TYR A 86 11.04 -4.03 -7.51
C TYR A 86 11.86 -4.98 -6.63
N ILE A 87 12.83 -5.66 -7.21
CA ILE A 87 13.69 -6.59 -6.47
C ILE A 87 14.58 -5.86 -5.47
N TYR A 88 15.10 -4.70 -5.85
CA TYR A 88 15.85 -3.83 -4.94
C TYR A 88 15.03 -3.43 -3.70
N LEU A 89 13.80 -2.95 -3.89
CA LEU A 89 12.90 -2.57 -2.79
C LEU A 89 12.63 -3.76 -1.85
N LEU A 90 12.36 -4.95 -2.39
CA LEU A 90 12.20 -6.15 -1.57
C LEU A 90 13.49 -6.52 -0.82
N ASN A 91 14.67 -6.33 -1.45
CA ASN A 91 15.94 -6.61 -0.81
C ASN A 91 16.24 -5.65 0.35
N LEU A 92 15.84 -4.37 0.23
CA LEU A 92 15.92 -3.42 1.34
C LEU A 92 15.10 -3.89 2.55
N LEU A 93 13.84 -4.29 2.33
CA LEU A 93 12.97 -4.82 3.40
C LEU A 93 13.57 -6.08 4.02
N ARG A 94 14.09 -7.00 3.19
CA ARG A 94 14.73 -8.24 3.64
C ARG A 94 15.98 -7.97 4.50
N ARG A 95 16.85 -7.04 4.09
CA ARG A 95 18.06 -6.66 4.83
C ARG A 95 17.72 -6.12 6.21
N GLN A 96 16.61 -5.39 6.33
CA GLN A 96 16.09 -4.84 7.57
C GLN A 96 15.22 -5.85 8.36
N ARG A 97 15.15 -7.11 7.90
CA ARG A 97 14.32 -8.16 8.51
C ARG A 97 12.86 -7.75 8.69
N TYR A 98 12.36 -6.87 7.82
CA TYR A 98 10.99 -6.32 7.90
C TYR A 98 10.69 -5.63 9.24
N GLN A 99 11.71 -5.08 9.91
CA GLN A 99 11.53 -4.39 11.20
C GLN A 99 11.14 -2.94 10.98
N GLU A 100 9.88 -2.64 11.21
CA GLU A 100 9.31 -1.31 11.17
C GLU A 100 9.34 -0.65 12.57
N PRO A 101 9.37 0.68 12.71
CA PRO A 101 9.36 1.73 11.68
C PRO A 101 10.75 2.15 11.19
N ALA A 102 11.83 1.54 11.70
CA ALA A 102 13.21 1.92 11.33
C ALA A 102 13.47 1.79 9.80
N VAL A 103 12.76 0.86 9.14
CA VAL A 103 12.84 0.65 7.70
C VAL A 103 12.41 1.90 6.92
N TRP A 104 11.37 2.60 7.38
CA TRP A 104 10.74 3.67 6.60
C TRP A 104 11.59 4.93 6.51
N LYS A 105 12.50 5.15 7.43
CA LYS A 105 13.41 6.29 7.38
C LYS A 105 14.40 6.14 6.21
N GLY A 106 14.17 6.91 5.16
CA GLY A 106 15.00 6.86 3.95
C GLY A 106 14.66 5.69 3.01
N TYR A 107 13.55 5.01 3.22
CA TYR A 107 13.05 4.02 2.27
C TYR A 107 12.53 4.75 1.00
N PRO A 108 13.00 4.37 -0.20
CA PRO A 108 12.86 5.24 -1.38
C PRO A 108 11.49 5.17 -2.07
N PHE A 109 10.57 4.33 -1.59
CA PHE A 109 9.25 4.18 -2.19
C PHE A 109 8.18 4.17 -1.11
N GLN A 110 7.57 5.32 -0.86
CA GLN A 110 6.51 5.51 0.13
C GLN A 110 5.38 6.34 -0.49
N VAL A 111 4.47 5.70 -1.20
CA VAL A 111 3.47 6.38 -2.01
C VAL A 111 2.08 6.26 -1.39
N GLN A 112 1.46 7.37 -1.07
CA GLN A 112 0.05 7.43 -0.69
C GLN A 112 -0.81 7.36 -1.96
N GLU A 113 -1.28 6.17 -2.26
CA GLU A 113 -1.96 5.84 -3.51
C GLU A 113 -3.49 5.84 -3.33
N PRO A 114 -4.26 6.53 -4.22
CA PRO A 114 -5.70 6.68 -4.07
C PRO A 114 -6.49 5.36 -4.02
N LEU A 115 -6.16 4.39 -4.89
CA LEU A 115 -6.90 3.13 -4.93
C LEU A 115 -6.71 2.33 -3.64
N PHE A 116 -5.44 2.19 -3.18
CA PHE A 116 -5.14 1.48 -1.93
C PHE A 116 -5.92 2.07 -0.74
N ASN A 117 -5.86 3.39 -0.58
CA ASN A 117 -6.53 4.08 0.52
C ASN A 117 -8.06 4.05 0.39
N THR A 118 -8.60 4.11 -0.84
CA THR A 118 -10.04 3.94 -1.07
C THR A 118 -10.49 2.53 -0.70
N MET A 119 -9.73 1.51 -1.09
CA MET A 119 -10.03 0.12 -0.73
C MET A 119 -9.92 -0.12 0.79
N LEU A 120 -8.93 0.49 1.45
CA LEU A 120 -8.80 0.43 2.91
C LEU A 120 -10.01 1.09 3.60
N SER A 121 -10.47 2.26 3.12
CA SER A 121 -11.66 2.93 3.64
C SER A 121 -12.92 2.09 3.45
N ARG A 122 -13.13 1.51 2.27
CA ARG A 122 -14.26 0.61 1.98
C ARG A 122 -14.22 -0.66 2.83
N SER A 123 -13.02 -1.19 3.05
CA SER A 123 -12.82 -2.34 3.93
C SER A 123 -13.14 -2.01 5.39
N ASN A 124 -12.81 -0.80 5.86
CA ASN A 124 -13.22 -0.32 7.19
C ASN A 124 -14.74 -0.23 7.31
N GLU A 125 -15.44 0.29 6.30
CA GLU A 125 -16.90 0.36 6.30
C GLU A 125 -17.53 -1.03 6.45
N ALA A 126 -17.10 -1.99 5.64
CA ALA A 126 -17.57 -3.38 5.76
C ALA A 126 -17.23 -4.00 7.13
N LEU A 127 -16.05 -3.70 7.67
CA LEU A 127 -15.63 -4.20 8.97
C LEU A 127 -16.46 -3.62 10.11
N VAL A 128 -16.87 -2.35 9.99
CA VAL A 128 -17.81 -1.71 10.92
C VAL A 128 -19.15 -2.45 10.91
N GLU A 129 -19.75 -2.70 9.74
CA GLU A 129 -21.02 -3.44 9.61
C GLU A 129 -20.93 -4.85 10.22
N ILE A 130 -19.84 -5.58 9.94
CA ILE A 130 -19.58 -6.90 10.52
C ILE A 130 -19.46 -6.81 12.05
N GLY A 131 -18.74 -5.80 12.56
CA GLY A 131 -18.54 -5.58 13.98
C GLY A 131 -19.85 -5.31 14.72
N GLU A 132 -20.70 -4.45 14.18
CA GLU A 132 -22.04 -4.17 14.73
C GLU A 132 -22.91 -5.43 14.77
N TRP A 133 -22.94 -6.17 13.66
CA TRP A 133 -23.67 -7.44 13.61
C TRP A 133 -23.16 -8.46 14.65
N LEU A 134 -21.85 -8.45 14.92
CA LEU A 134 -21.22 -9.28 15.95
C LEU A 134 -21.34 -8.69 17.38
N ARG A 135 -21.83 -7.46 17.52
CA ARG A 135 -21.85 -6.68 18.77
C ARG A 135 -20.44 -6.43 19.33
N ARG A 136 -19.51 -6.04 18.44
CA ARG A 136 -18.14 -5.66 18.78
C ARG A 136 -18.01 -4.15 18.77
N ASP A 137 -17.03 -3.64 19.50
CA ASP A 137 -16.65 -2.22 19.39
C ASP A 137 -16.03 -1.93 18.02
N THR A 138 -16.52 -0.89 17.39
CA THR A 138 -16.08 -0.41 16.06
C THR A 138 -15.66 1.04 16.06
N GLY A 139 -15.54 1.69 17.22
CA GLY A 139 -15.25 3.11 17.34
C GLY A 139 -13.99 3.52 16.58
N GLN A 140 -12.88 2.85 16.87
CA GLN A 140 -11.60 3.14 16.21
C GLN A 140 -11.63 2.90 14.69
N ILE A 141 -12.34 1.87 14.23
CA ILE A 141 -12.44 1.57 12.79
C ILE A 141 -13.22 2.66 12.06
N ARG A 142 -14.26 3.22 12.68
CA ARG A 142 -15.02 4.35 12.16
C ARG A 142 -14.17 5.62 12.10
N GLU A 143 -13.36 5.88 13.11
CA GLU A 143 -12.44 7.01 13.13
C GLU A 143 -11.44 6.92 11.98
N TRP A 144 -10.82 5.77 11.77
CA TRP A 144 -9.92 5.53 10.63
C TRP A 144 -10.62 5.77 9.30
N GLN A 145 -11.81 5.19 9.08
CA GLN A 145 -12.59 5.39 7.85
C GLN A 145 -12.85 6.88 7.58
N GLN A 146 -13.31 7.61 8.60
CA GLN A 146 -13.63 9.04 8.46
C GLN A 146 -12.37 9.86 8.17
N GLN A 147 -11.26 9.54 8.84
CA GLN A 147 -9.99 10.20 8.62
C GLN A 147 -9.49 9.97 7.19
N THR A 148 -9.49 8.72 6.72
CA THR A 148 -9.10 8.38 5.34
C THR A 148 -9.97 9.11 4.31
N ASN A 149 -11.29 9.13 4.49
CA ASN A 149 -12.20 9.81 3.56
C ASN A 149 -11.95 11.33 3.49
N ARG A 150 -11.64 11.96 4.64
CA ARG A 150 -11.25 13.38 4.66
C ARG A 150 -9.93 13.59 3.94
N ALA A 151 -8.93 12.77 4.23
CA ALA A 151 -7.59 12.91 3.68
C ALA A 151 -7.54 12.64 2.16
N LEU A 152 -8.25 11.62 1.67
CA LEU A 152 -8.43 11.39 0.23
C LEU A 152 -8.91 12.66 -0.48
N ASN A 153 -9.94 13.32 0.03
CA ASN A 153 -10.52 14.48 -0.60
C ASN A 153 -9.74 15.79 -0.37
N SER A 154 -8.96 15.90 0.70
CA SER A 154 -8.20 17.11 1.00
C SER A 154 -6.79 17.12 0.45
N LYS A 155 -6.12 15.95 0.37
CA LYS A 155 -4.72 15.83 -0.05
C LYS A 155 -4.58 15.23 -1.45
N LEU A 156 -5.29 14.14 -1.75
CA LEU A 156 -5.11 13.44 -3.02
C LEU A 156 -6.03 13.95 -4.14
N TRP A 157 -7.02 14.77 -3.85
CA TRP A 157 -7.89 15.37 -4.88
C TRP A 157 -7.23 16.60 -5.51
N ASP A 158 -6.79 16.49 -6.76
CA ASP A 158 -6.33 17.65 -7.54
C ASP A 158 -7.54 18.42 -8.11
N LYS A 159 -7.79 19.60 -7.56
CA LYS A 159 -8.91 20.46 -7.99
C LYS A 159 -8.73 21.05 -9.39
N GLN A 160 -7.49 21.20 -9.85
CA GLN A 160 -7.22 21.76 -11.17
C GLN A 160 -7.47 20.75 -12.28
N GLN A 161 -7.05 19.51 -12.05
CA GLN A 161 -7.22 18.43 -13.00
C GLN A 161 -8.54 17.68 -12.84
N GLY A 162 -9.21 17.79 -11.69
CA GLY A 162 -10.45 17.07 -11.40
C GLY A 162 -10.26 15.56 -11.23
N ILE A 163 -9.09 15.14 -10.76
CA ILE A 163 -8.73 13.72 -10.57
C ILE A 163 -8.07 13.50 -9.20
N TYR A 164 -8.03 12.26 -8.76
CA TYR A 164 -7.19 11.85 -7.62
C TYR A 164 -5.78 11.51 -8.12
N VAL A 165 -4.78 11.97 -7.39
CA VAL A 165 -3.36 11.78 -7.67
C VAL A 165 -2.66 11.06 -6.52
N SER A 166 -1.61 10.31 -6.82
CA SER A 166 -0.73 9.75 -5.81
C SER A 166 0.20 10.83 -5.24
N TYR A 167 0.64 10.62 -4.00
CA TYR A 167 1.54 11.52 -3.28
C TYR A 167 2.70 10.71 -2.69
N ASP A 168 3.95 11.12 -2.91
CA ASP A 168 5.20 10.53 -2.40
C ASP A 168 5.99 11.51 -1.52
#